data_c91f905505cdca29debba9d999d064f4
#
_entry.id   c91f905505cdca29debba9d999d064f4
#
_cell.length_a   1.000
_cell.length_b   1.000
_cell.length_c   1.000
_cell.angle_alpha   90.00
_cell.angle_beta   90.00
_cell.angle_gamma   90.00
#
_symmetry.space_group_name_H-M   'P 1'
#
loop_
_entity.id
_entity.type
_entity.pdbx_description
1 polymer ?
#
loop_
_entity_poly.entity_id
_entity_poly.type
_entity_poly.pdbx_seq_one_letter_code
_entity_poly.pdbx_strand_id
1 'polypeptide(L)'
;HFDNLAPKREAWIKKSKGFYSEDIKYMQELIPNGSSILEIGCGNGNLIGSLNPISGVGIDISAEMIIEAKKQYENINFTVADIEDTNCIKNLDQTFDFIIISDTIGYLNDIENTFDNLHKVCNADTRIIVAYYSPFWEPILNIAARFKFKMPELPKALLNETDISSLLDSAGYETVKYQKKIIFPFTLFGVGRFLNRFLSCVPILSYMCIRSYVVSRSLKSASLDTPKSASVIIPCRNEKGNIRNALERLP
;
A
#
# COMPACT_ATOMS: atom_id res chain seq x y z
N HIS A 1 -5.50 -10.62 20.17
CA HIS A 1 -5.16 -11.64 19.14
C HIS A 1 -3.78 -11.36 18.54
N PHE A 2 -3.54 -10.15 18.02
CA PHE A 2 -2.27 -9.78 17.38
C PHE A 2 -1.09 -9.85 18.35
N ASP A 3 -1.26 -9.47 19.61
CA ASP A 3 -0.22 -9.60 20.65
C ASP A 3 0.27 -11.05 20.79
N ASN A 4 -0.65 -12.03 20.75
CA ASN A 4 -0.29 -13.45 20.83
C ASN A 4 0.47 -13.96 19.58
N LEU A 5 0.37 -13.25 18.45
CA LEU A 5 1.04 -13.60 17.21
C LEU A 5 2.39 -12.90 17.04
N ALA A 6 2.62 -11.78 17.72
CA ALA A 6 3.82 -10.96 17.58
C ALA A 6 5.13 -11.77 17.72
N PRO A 7 5.32 -12.60 18.76
CA PRO A 7 6.57 -13.39 18.91
C PRO A 7 6.82 -14.40 17.78
N LYS A 8 5.76 -14.76 17.03
CA LYS A 8 5.82 -15.73 15.94
C LYS A 8 5.79 -15.08 14.55
N ARG A 9 5.56 -13.76 14.48
CA ARG A 9 5.37 -13.02 13.21
C ARG A 9 6.55 -13.21 12.27
N GLU A 10 7.75 -13.06 12.78
CA GLU A 10 8.97 -13.21 11.97
C GLU A 10 9.14 -14.63 11.41
N ALA A 11 8.81 -15.66 12.19
CA ALA A 11 8.84 -17.04 11.71
C ALA A 11 7.84 -17.29 10.58
N TRP A 12 6.67 -16.67 10.64
CA TRP A 12 5.68 -16.72 9.56
C TRP A 12 6.15 -15.99 8.31
N ILE A 13 6.78 -14.82 8.46
CA ILE A 13 7.36 -14.07 7.34
C ILE A 13 8.45 -14.92 6.67
N LYS A 14 9.34 -15.53 7.44
CA LYS A 14 10.38 -16.44 6.92
C LYS A 14 9.79 -17.65 6.18
N LYS A 15 8.72 -18.24 6.72
CA LYS A 15 8.02 -19.36 6.08
C LYS A 15 7.39 -18.99 4.74
N SER A 16 6.85 -17.78 4.62
CA SER A 16 6.21 -17.24 3.42
C SER A 16 7.13 -16.25 2.67
N LYS A 17 8.45 -16.44 2.76
CA LYS A 17 9.46 -15.52 2.21
C LYS A 17 9.23 -15.18 0.74
N GLY A 18 8.76 -16.13 -0.07
CA GLY A 18 8.46 -15.89 -1.49
C GLY A 18 7.42 -14.79 -1.68
N PHE A 19 6.33 -14.87 -0.94
CA PHE A 19 5.26 -13.87 -0.98
C PHE A 19 5.77 -12.50 -0.51
N TYR A 20 6.33 -12.41 0.69
CA TYR A 20 6.78 -11.13 1.26
C TYR A 20 7.89 -10.48 0.44
N SER A 21 8.81 -11.25 -0.16
CA SER A 21 9.86 -10.68 -1.01
C SER A 21 9.32 -10.08 -2.31
N GLU A 22 8.31 -10.66 -2.91
CA GLU A 22 7.65 -10.10 -4.11
C GLU A 22 6.81 -8.86 -3.76
N ASP A 23 6.09 -8.89 -2.62
CA ASP A 23 5.31 -7.77 -2.10
C ASP A 23 6.21 -6.55 -1.81
N ILE A 24 7.27 -6.74 -1.02
CA ILE A 24 8.25 -5.70 -0.71
C ILE A 24 8.89 -5.15 -1.99
N LYS A 25 9.29 -6.02 -2.90
CA LYS A 25 9.89 -5.59 -4.17
C LYS A 25 8.95 -4.70 -4.97
N TYR A 26 7.67 -5.06 -5.05
CA TYR A 26 6.70 -4.24 -5.75
C TYR A 26 6.46 -2.91 -5.04
N MET A 27 6.41 -2.89 -3.72
CA MET A 27 6.33 -1.65 -2.94
C MET A 27 7.57 -0.75 -3.18
N GLN A 28 8.78 -1.32 -3.28
CA GLN A 28 10.00 -0.60 -3.65
C GLN A 28 9.98 -0.05 -5.09
N GLU A 29 9.21 -0.66 -6.00
CA GLU A 29 8.97 -0.13 -7.35
C GLU A 29 7.99 1.06 -7.34
N LEU A 30 7.08 1.12 -6.35
CA LEU A 30 6.10 2.20 -6.19
C LEU A 30 6.64 3.39 -5.39
N ILE A 31 7.49 3.12 -4.40
CA ILE A 31 7.94 4.09 -3.40
C ILE A 31 9.44 4.35 -3.62
N PRO A 32 9.82 5.57 -4.03
CA PRO A 32 11.21 5.94 -4.19
C PRO A 32 11.99 5.86 -2.86
N ASN A 33 13.27 5.49 -2.94
CA ASN A 33 14.16 5.55 -1.79
C ASN A 33 14.22 6.98 -1.22
N GLY A 34 14.26 7.08 0.10
CA GLY A 34 14.33 8.38 0.77
C GLY A 34 12.99 9.10 0.90
N SER A 35 11.87 8.42 0.64
CA SER A 35 10.54 8.97 0.90
C SER A 35 10.25 9.01 2.40
N SER A 36 9.40 9.96 2.83
CA SER A 36 8.77 9.94 4.15
C SER A 36 7.54 9.02 4.10
N ILE A 37 7.46 8.07 5.04
CA ILE A 37 6.46 7.00 5.00
C ILE A 37 5.70 6.88 6.32
N LEU A 38 4.38 6.82 6.23
CA LEU A 38 3.49 6.37 7.30
C LEU A 38 2.94 4.98 6.97
N GLU A 39 3.13 3.99 7.82
CA GLU A 39 2.47 2.68 7.69
C GLU A 39 1.45 2.48 8.80
N ILE A 40 0.20 2.23 8.41
CA ILE A 40 -0.94 1.97 9.29
C ILE A 40 -1.16 0.46 9.37
N GLY A 41 -1.16 -0.07 10.60
CA GLY A 41 -1.14 -1.51 10.85
C GLY A 41 0.21 -2.13 10.52
N CYS A 42 1.30 -1.48 10.96
CA CYS A 42 2.67 -1.84 10.58
C CYS A 42 3.16 -3.19 11.13
N GLY A 43 2.44 -3.79 12.08
CA GLY A 43 2.84 -5.02 12.73
C GLY A 43 4.25 -4.91 13.32
N ASN A 44 5.13 -5.87 13.02
CA ASN A 44 6.53 -5.86 13.44
C ASN A 44 7.46 -4.98 12.57
N GLY A 45 6.91 -4.08 11.75
CA GLY A 45 7.67 -3.12 10.95
C GLY A 45 8.35 -3.70 9.70
N ASN A 46 8.09 -4.95 9.34
CA ASN A 46 8.78 -5.64 8.25
C ASN A 46 8.67 -4.92 6.89
N LEU A 47 7.52 -4.37 6.55
CA LEU A 47 7.33 -3.68 5.27
C LEU A 47 8.01 -2.31 5.30
N ILE A 48 7.65 -1.41 6.22
CA ILE A 48 8.24 -0.07 6.30
C ILE A 48 9.76 -0.11 6.46
N GLY A 49 10.28 -1.05 7.28
CA GLY A 49 11.72 -1.24 7.46
C GLY A 49 12.44 -1.66 6.18
N SER A 50 11.78 -2.45 5.33
CA SER A 50 12.35 -2.88 4.05
C SER A 50 12.34 -1.80 2.97
N LEU A 51 11.60 -0.70 3.19
CA LEU A 51 11.49 0.44 2.27
C LEU A 51 12.56 1.52 2.52
N ASN A 52 13.31 1.44 3.61
CA ASN A 52 14.37 2.38 3.99
C ASN A 52 13.93 3.86 3.91
N PRO A 53 12.87 4.28 4.64
CA PRO A 53 12.39 5.65 4.60
C PRO A 53 13.42 6.63 5.17
N ILE A 54 13.42 7.89 4.67
CA ILE A 54 14.19 8.98 5.30
C ILE A 54 13.55 9.40 6.63
N SER A 55 12.23 9.35 6.69
CA SER A 55 11.42 9.50 7.90
C SER A 55 10.32 8.46 7.87
N GLY A 56 10.32 7.55 8.84
CA GLY A 56 9.35 6.47 8.95
C GLY A 56 8.52 6.56 10.22
N VAL A 57 7.20 6.43 10.08
CA VAL A 57 6.29 6.26 11.22
C VAL A 57 5.46 5.00 11.00
N GLY A 58 5.46 4.10 11.97
CA GLY A 58 4.62 2.91 12.00
C GLY A 58 3.62 2.96 13.14
N ILE A 59 2.35 2.72 12.84
CA ILE A 59 1.27 2.69 13.82
C ILE A 59 0.64 1.31 13.81
N ASP A 60 0.48 0.71 14.98
CA ASP A 60 -0.26 -0.55 15.15
C ASP A 60 -1.00 -0.54 16.48
N ILE A 61 -2.14 -1.21 16.54
CA ILE A 61 -2.93 -1.35 17.77
C ILE A 61 -2.31 -2.34 18.75
N SER A 62 -1.45 -3.25 18.28
CA SER A 62 -0.80 -4.28 19.07
C SER A 62 0.49 -3.77 19.72
N ALA A 63 0.49 -3.69 21.04
CA ALA A 63 1.68 -3.29 21.79
C ALA A 63 2.86 -4.25 21.58
N GLU A 64 2.60 -5.55 21.51
CA GLU A 64 3.64 -6.57 21.32
C GLU A 64 4.25 -6.50 19.91
N MET A 65 3.45 -6.20 18.87
CA MET A 65 3.97 -5.96 17.52
C MET A 65 4.92 -4.76 17.50
N ILE A 66 4.55 -3.66 18.16
CA ILE A 66 5.38 -2.45 18.25
C ILE A 66 6.67 -2.70 19.03
N ILE A 67 6.62 -3.52 20.09
CA ILE A 67 7.85 -3.93 20.81
C ILE A 67 8.80 -4.67 19.88
N GLU A 68 8.32 -5.62 19.10
CA GLU A 68 9.14 -6.34 18.12
C GLU A 68 9.66 -5.43 16.99
N ALA A 69 8.84 -4.49 16.51
CA ALA A 69 9.24 -3.51 15.49
C ALA A 69 10.39 -2.62 15.97
N LYS A 70 10.30 -2.08 17.19
CA LYS A 70 11.34 -1.23 17.81
C LYS A 70 12.67 -1.96 18.01
N LYS A 71 12.64 -3.27 18.26
CA LYS A 71 13.86 -4.09 18.37
C LYS A 71 14.60 -4.23 17.03
N GLN A 72 13.86 -4.23 15.92
CA GLN A 72 14.43 -4.50 14.60
C GLN A 72 14.83 -3.23 13.84
N TYR A 73 14.13 -2.10 14.07
CA TYR A 73 14.27 -0.89 13.27
C TYR A 73 14.36 0.36 14.16
N GLU A 74 15.59 0.71 14.57
CA GLU A 74 15.83 1.85 15.46
C GLU A 74 15.58 3.21 14.82
N ASN A 75 15.64 3.29 13.48
CA ASN A 75 15.50 4.55 12.73
C ASN A 75 14.04 4.88 12.35
N ILE A 76 13.08 4.09 12.82
CA ILE A 76 11.66 4.26 12.51
C ILE A 76 10.89 4.51 13.81
N ASN A 77 10.01 5.50 13.79
CA ASN A 77 9.17 5.84 14.93
C ASN A 77 7.94 4.91 14.97
N PHE A 78 7.88 4.02 15.95
CA PHE A 78 6.73 3.13 16.12
C PHE A 78 5.88 3.54 17.31
N THR A 79 4.56 3.60 17.11
CA THR A 79 3.58 4.03 18.12
C THR A 79 2.46 3.02 18.24
N VAL A 80 2.10 2.68 19.48
CA VAL A 80 0.89 1.90 19.77
C VAL A 80 -0.29 2.86 19.76
N ALA A 81 -1.17 2.73 18.78
CA ALA A 81 -2.38 3.55 18.71
C ALA A 81 -3.44 2.89 17.82
N ASP A 82 -4.69 3.22 18.09
CA ASP A 82 -5.80 2.95 17.20
C ASP A 82 -5.90 4.07 16.17
N ILE A 83 -5.80 3.70 14.89
CA ILE A 83 -5.88 4.67 13.78
C ILE A 83 -7.27 5.29 13.65
N GLU A 84 -8.31 4.64 14.16
CA GLU A 84 -9.68 5.17 14.20
C GLU A 84 -9.86 6.24 15.30
N ASP A 85 -8.92 6.35 16.27
CA ASP A 85 -8.86 7.52 17.15
C ASP A 85 -8.31 8.73 16.39
N THR A 86 -9.17 9.73 16.23
CA THR A 86 -8.83 10.99 15.53
C THR A 86 -7.63 11.73 16.13
N ASN A 87 -7.30 11.52 17.40
CA ASN A 87 -6.15 12.12 18.07
C ASN A 87 -4.83 11.46 17.61
N CYS A 88 -4.88 10.20 17.20
CA CYS A 88 -3.71 9.51 16.67
C CYS A 88 -3.07 10.27 15.51
N ILE A 89 -3.86 10.65 14.52
CA ILE A 89 -3.39 11.39 13.33
C ILE A 89 -3.06 12.85 13.67
N LYS A 90 -3.84 13.50 14.54
CA LYS A 90 -3.57 14.91 14.93
C LYS A 90 -2.23 15.10 15.62
N ASN A 91 -1.72 14.07 16.29
CA ASN A 91 -0.45 14.11 17.00
C ASN A 91 0.76 13.88 16.05
N LEU A 92 0.50 13.56 14.78
CA LEU A 92 1.53 13.46 13.74
C LEU A 92 1.73 14.85 13.12
N ASP A 93 2.66 15.62 13.67
CA ASP A 93 2.94 17.00 13.23
C ASP A 93 3.84 17.03 11.97
N GLN A 94 3.51 16.20 10.98
CA GLN A 94 4.21 16.13 9.70
C GLN A 94 3.32 15.57 8.60
N THR A 95 3.68 15.84 7.35
CA THR A 95 3.09 15.19 6.17
C THR A 95 4.01 14.12 5.63
N PHE A 96 3.45 13.17 4.87
CA PHE A 96 4.17 12.03 4.33
C PHE A 96 4.07 12.01 2.80
N ASP A 97 5.13 11.52 2.15
CA ASP A 97 5.11 11.26 0.70
C ASP A 97 4.25 10.04 0.38
N PHE A 98 4.31 9.03 1.27
CA PHE A 98 3.52 7.82 1.12
C PHE A 98 2.85 7.40 2.43
N ILE A 99 1.58 7.01 2.32
CA ILE A 99 0.82 6.40 3.42
C ILE A 99 0.46 4.98 2.96
N ILE A 100 0.85 3.98 3.74
CA ILE A 100 0.64 2.57 3.42
C ILE A 100 -0.39 1.97 4.37
N ILE A 101 -1.39 1.30 3.81
CA ILE A 101 -2.37 0.49 4.54
C ILE A 101 -2.29 -0.92 3.96
N SER A 102 -1.48 -1.78 4.59
CA SER A 102 -1.21 -3.13 4.11
C SER A 102 -1.89 -4.17 5.00
N ASP A 103 -2.85 -4.91 4.43
CA ASP A 103 -3.67 -5.95 5.11
C ASP A 103 -4.49 -5.46 6.31
N THR A 104 -4.58 -4.17 6.54
CA THR A 104 -5.21 -3.56 7.70
C THR A 104 -6.63 -3.08 7.42
N ILE A 105 -6.91 -2.65 6.19
CA ILE A 105 -8.18 -2.00 5.83
C ILE A 105 -9.42 -2.82 6.20
N GLY A 106 -9.37 -4.14 6.08
CA GLY A 106 -10.49 -5.02 6.41
C GLY A 106 -10.80 -5.16 7.91
N TYR A 107 -9.94 -4.63 8.78
CA TYR A 107 -10.14 -4.63 10.24
C TYR A 107 -10.68 -3.30 10.77
N LEU A 108 -10.73 -2.26 9.94
CA LEU A 108 -11.27 -0.97 10.32
C LEU A 108 -12.80 -1.03 10.37
N ASN A 109 -13.38 -0.41 11.40
CA ASN A 109 -14.83 -0.31 11.57
C ASN A 109 -15.40 0.87 10.78
N ASP A 110 -14.66 1.99 10.72
CA ASP A 110 -15.02 3.21 10.01
C ASP A 110 -13.90 3.64 9.05
N ILE A 111 -13.89 2.98 7.88
CA ILE A 111 -12.87 3.20 6.85
C ILE A 111 -12.94 4.63 6.30
N GLU A 112 -14.16 5.16 6.10
CA GLU A 112 -14.37 6.48 5.51
C GLU A 112 -13.83 7.58 6.43
N ASN A 113 -14.16 7.54 7.71
CA ASN A 113 -13.64 8.48 8.70
C ASN A 113 -12.11 8.36 8.85
N THR A 114 -11.56 7.13 8.75
CA THR A 114 -10.11 6.93 8.76
C THR A 114 -9.47 7.66 7.59
N PHE A 115 -9.97 7.48 6.36
CA PHE A 115 -9.46 8.18 5.19
C PHE A 115 -9.62 9.70 5.30
N ASP A 116 -10.75 10.20 5.81
CA ASP A 116 -10.98 11.64 6.03
C ASP A 116 -9.93 12.24 6.98
N ASN A 117 -9.58 11.52 8.04
CA ASN A 117 -8.55 11.98 8.97
C ASN A 117 -7.15 12.00 8.35
N LEU A 118 -6.85 11.08 7.42
CA LEU A 118 -5.54 11.02 6.75
C LEU A 118 -5.22 12.24 5.88
N HIS A 119 -6.22 13.02 5.45
CA HIS A 119 -5.95 14.28 4.74
C HIS A 119 -5.07 15.26 5.53
N LYS A 120 -5.09 15.19 6.88
CA LYS A 120 -4.31 16.06 7.76
C LYS A 120 -2.80 15.84 7.65
N VAL A 121 -2.40 14.62 7.24
CA VAL A 121 -1.01 14.21 7.07
C VAL A 121 -0.62 14.03 5.60
N CYS A 122 -1.51 14.44 4.70
CA CYS A 122 -1.26 14.48 3.26
C CYS A 122 -0.79 15.87 2.80
N ASN A 123 0.11 15.91 1.84
CA ASN A 123 0.39 17.06 0.99
C ASN A 123 -0.12 16.80 -0.44
N ALA A 124 0.11 17.71 -1.38
CA ALA A 124 -0.35 17.60 -2.76
C ALA A 124 0.23 16.39 -3.52
N ASP A 125 1.40 15.94 -3.11
CA ASP A 125 2.15 14.86 -3.77
C ASP A 125 1.98 13.51 -3.05
N THR A 126 1.34 13.50 -1.87
CA THR A 126 1.12 12.27 -1.09
C THR A 126 0.38 11.22 -1.89
N ARG A 127 0.86 9.99 -1.82
CA ARG A 127 0.18 8.80 -2.34
C ARG A 127 -0.22 7.87 -1.20
N ILE A 128 -1.49 7.48 -1.20
CA ILE A 128 -1.98 6.40 -0.32
C ILE A 128 -1.92 5.09 -1.09
N ILE A 129 -1.31 4.09 -0.51
CA ILE A 129 -1.22 2.73 -1.08
C ILE A 129 -1.99 1.79 -0.17
N VAL A 130 -3.12 1.27 -0.68
CA VAL A 130 -3.88 0.22 -0.01
C VAL A 130 -3.51 -1.11 -0.65
N ALA A 131 -2.94 -2.01 0.14
CA ALA A 131 -2.55 -3.34 -0.30
C ALA A 131 -3.34 -4.41 0.47
N TYR A 132 -3.93 -5.37 -0.26
CA TYR A 132 -4.83 -6.35 0.34
C TYR A 132 -4.84 -7.66 -0.45
N TYR A 133 -5.30 -8.75 0.20
CA TYR A 133 -5.54 -10.02 -0.47
C TYR A 133 -6.81 -9.97 -1.30
N SER A 134 -6.73 -10.48 -2.53
CA SER A 134 -7.92 -10.64 -3.37
C SER A 134 -8.96 -11.54 -2.69
N PRO A 135 -10.23 -11.11 -2.60
CA PRO A 135 -11.31 -11.92 -1.99
C PRO A 135 -11.47 -13.31 -2.63
N PHE A 136 -11.12 -13.45 -3.90
CA PHE A 136 -11.14 -14.73 -4.60
C PHE A 136 -10.31 -15.83 -3.90
N TRP A 137 -9.21 -15.44 -3.25
CA TRP A 137 -8.31 -16.36 -2.59
C TRP A 137 -8.69 -16.68 -1.14
N GLU A 138 -9.66 -15.97 -0.57
CA GLU A 138 -10.02 -16.12 0.84
C GLU A 138 -10.27 -17.58 1.28
N PRO A 139 -11.06 -18.41 0.54
CA PRO A 139 -11.27 -19.82 0.94
C PRO A 139 -9.97 -20.63 0.97
N ILE A 140 -9.09 -20.38 -0.01
CA ILE A 140 -7.80 -21.08 -0.13
C ILE A 140 -6.84 -20.63 0.97
N LEU A 141 -6.81 -19.34 1.27
CA LEU A 141 -5.98 -18.78 2.33
C LEU A 141 -6.42 -19.26 3.72
N ASN A 142 -7.72 -19.44 3.94
CA ASN A 142 -8.26 -20.01 5.18
C ASN A 142 -7.87 -21.48 5.34
N ILE A 143 -7.91 -22.26 4.26
CA ILE A 143 -7.40 -23.64 4.26
C ILE A 143 -5.90 -23.64 4.55
N ALA A 144 -5.12 -22.78 3.91
CA ALA A 144 -3.69 -22.65 4.15
C ALA A 144 -3.37 -22.28 5.62
N ALA A 145 -4.16 -21.40 6.22
CA ALA A 145 -4.03 -21.03 7.64
C ALA A 145 -4.33 -22.22 8.56
N ARG A 146 -5.37 -23.02 8.25
CA ARG A 146 -5.72 -24.24 9.01
C ARG A 146 -4.59 -25.27 8.99
N PHE A 147 -3.89 -25.41 7.88
CA PHE A 147 -2.73 -26.30 7.75
C PHE A 147 -1.40 -25.64 8.14
N LYS A 148 -1.44 -24.46 8.76
CA LYS A 148 -0.25 -23.70 9.19
C LYS A 148 0.73 -23.34 8.05
N PHE A 149 0.23 -23.18 6.83
CA PHE A 149 1.00 -22.64 5.71
C PHE A 149 0.97 -21.10 5.70
N LYS A 150 -0.07 -20.49 6.24
CA LYS A 150 -0.24 -19.04 6.44
C LYS A 150 -0.51 -18.76 7.91
N MET A 151 -0.13 -17.56 8.36
CA MET A 151 -0.48 -17.09 9.70
C MET A 151 -2.00 -16.97 9.83
N PRO A 152 -2.61 -17.47 10.93
CA PRO A 152 -4.03 -17.29 11.16
C PRO A 152 -4.36 -15.83 11.36
N GLU A 153 -5.42 -15.37 10.72
CA GLU A 153 -5.94 -14.00 10.83
C GLU A 153 -7.33 -14.00 11.50
N LEU A 154 -7.72 -12.84 12.05
CA LEU A 154 -9.08 -12.63 12.48
C LEU A 154 -10.03 -12.54 11.27
N PRO A 155 -11.32 -12.82 11.45
CA PRO A 155 -12.32 -12.45 10.46
C PRO A 155 -12.23 -10.95 10.16
N LYS A 156 -12.26 -10.61 8.88
CA LYS A 156 -12.15 -9.23 8.40
C LYS A 156 -13.13 -9.00 7.25
N ALA A 157 -13.44 -7.74 6.98
CA ALA A 157 -14.24 -7.39 5.81
C ALA A 157 -13.48 -7.76 4.52
N LEU A 158 -14.18 -8.43 3.62
CA LEU A 158 -13.66 -8.78 2.29
C LEU A 158 -14.01 -7.66 1.33
N LEU A 159 -13.06 -6.78 1.10
CA LEU A 159 -13.21 -5.63 0.20
C LEU A 159 -12.58 -5.97 -1.15
N ASN A 160 -13.32 -5.70 -2.20
CA ASN A 160 -12.83 -5.79 -3.57
C ASN A 160 -12.35 -4.42 -4.08
N GLU A 161 -11.89 -4.37 -5.33
CA GLU A 161 -11.39 -3.15 -5.97
C GLU A 161 -12.43 -2.02 -5.98
N THR A 162 -13.66 -2.35 -6.36
CA THR A 162 -14.76 -1.38 -6.45
C THR A 162 -15.11 -0.82 -5.08
N ASP A 163 -15.13 -1.66 -4.05
CA ASP A 163 -15.42 -1.24 -2.68
C ASP A 163 -14.38 -0.22 -2.19
N ILE A 164 -13.08 -0.56 -2.34
CA ILE A 164 -11.99 0.31 -1.90
C ILE A 164 -11.95 1.61 -2.70
N SER A 165 -12.13 1.56 -4.02
CA SER A 165 -12.16 2.76 -4.85
C SER A 165 -13.34 3.66 -4.48
N SER A 166 -14.53 3.09 -4.23
CA SER A 166 -15.71 3.87 -3.83
C SER A 166 -15.52 4.53 -2.46
N LEU A 167 -14.91 3.84 -1.49
CA LEU A 167 -14.59 4.40 -0.18
C LEU A 167 -13.56 5.54 -0.28
N LEU A 168 -12.54 5.37 -1.12
CA LEU A 168 -11.56 6.42 -1.39
C LEU A 168 -12.19 7.64 -2.06
N ASP A 169 -13.01 7.42 -3.09
CA ASP A 169 -13.71 8.50 -3.80
C ASP A 169 -14.64 9.27 -2.86
N SER A 170 -15.43 8.57 -2.01
CA SER A 170 -16.31 9.20 -1.01
C SER A 170 -15.53 10.05 -0.01
N ALA A 171 -14.34 9.61 0.39
CA ALA A 171 -13.47 10.35 1.29
C ALA A 171 -12.68 11.48 0.60
N GLY A 172 -12.81 11.67 -0.72
CA GLY A 172 -12.16 12.73 -1.49
C GLY A 172 -10.73 12.39 -1.94
N TYR A 173 -10.51 11.14 -2.28
CA TYR A 173 -9.29 10.68 -2.94
C TYR A 173 -9.58 10.25 -4.37
N GLU A 174 -8.62 10.41 -5.26
CA GLU A 174 -8.67 9.92 -6.63
C GLU A 174 -7.77 8.71 -6.78
N THR A 175 -8.33 7.60 -7.27
CA THR A 175 -7.54 6.42 -7.60
C THR A 175 -6.69 6.67 -8.84
N VAL A 176 -5.38 6.65 -8.68
CA VAL A 176 -4.39 6.91 -9.75
C VAL A 176 -3.96 5.61 -10.43
N LYS A 177 -3.89 4.53 -9.68
CA LYS A 177 -3.39 3.25 -10.19
C LYS A 177 -4.03 2.09 -9.45
N TYR A 178 -4.39 1.07 -10.21
CA TYR A 178 -4.78 -0.23 -9.69
C TYR A 178 -3.92 -1.32 -10.30
N GLN A 179 -3.43 -2.23 -9.46
CA GLN A 179 -2.56 -3.33 -9.91
C GLN A 179 -2.81 -4.61 -9.12
N LYS A 180 -2.81 -5.73 -9.81
CA LYS A 180 -2.81 -7.07 -9.25
C LYS A 180 -1.46 -7.72 -9.48
N LYS A 181 -0.90 -8.34 -8.45
CA LYS A 181 0.42 -8.98 -8.47
C LYS A 181 0.38 -10.31 -7.72
N ILE A 182 1.44 -11.07 -7.89
CA ILE A 182 1.70 -12.32 -7.17
C ILE A 182 0.64 -13.38 -7.47
N ILE A 183 0.80 -14.08 -8.59
CA ILE A 183 0.05 -15.31 -8.89
C ILE A 183 0.67 -16.47 -8.14
N PHE A 184 2.00 -16.50 -8.05
CA PHE A 184 2.77 -17.60 -7.49
C PHE A 184 3.57 -17.14 -6.27
N PRO A 185 3.17 -17.51 -5.03
CA PRO A 185 3.82 -17.02 -3.81
C PRO A 185 5.11 -17.77 -3.45
N PHE A 186 5.58 -18.70 -4.33
CA PHE A 186 6.75 -19.53 -4.08
C PHE A 186 7.94 -19.13 -4.96
N THR A 187 9.15 -19.19 -4.41
CA THR A 187 10.37 -18.79 -5.13
C THR A 187 10.82 -19.79 -6.19
N LEU A 188 10.58 -21.10 -6.02
CA LEU A 188 10.92 -22.20 -6.94
C LEU A 188 12.08 -21.89 -7.89
N PHE A 189 13.30 -21.69 -7.35
CA PHE A 189 14.52 -21.42 -8.11
C PHE A 189 14.40 -20.28 -9.16
N GLY A 190 13.55 -19.26 -8.89
CA GLY A 190 13.35 -18.12 -9.79
C GLY A 190 12.19 -18.27 -10.79
N VAL A 191 11.65 -19.47 -10.98
CA VAL A 191 10.50 -19.71 -11.87
C VAL A 191 9.27 -18.92 -11.41
N GLY A 192 9.04 -18.82 -10.09
CA GLY A 192 7.94 -18.04 -9.54
C GLY A 192 8.00 -16.56 -9.95
N ARG A 193 9.19 -15.94 -9.93
CA ARG A 193 9.38 -14.54 -10.37
C ARG A 193 9.06 -14.37 -11.85
N PHE A 194 9.56 -15.29 -12.68
CA PHE A 194 9.29 -15.25 -14.11
C PHE A 194 7.79 -15.34 -14.39
N LEU A 195 7.10 -16.27 -13.75
CA LEU A 195 5.66 -16.43 -13.85
C LEU A 195 4.90 -15.18 -13.37
N ASN A 196 5.26 -14.63 -12.21
CA ASN A 196 4.64 -13.41 -11.69
C ASN A 196 4.81 -12.21 -12.62
N ARG A 197 5.96 -12.08 -13.28
CA ARG A 197 6.24 -10.97 -14.19
C ARG A 197 5.39 -11.04 -15.47
N PHE A 198 5.22 -12.21 -16.04
CA PHE A 198 4.54 -12.39 -17.33
C PHE A 198 3.05 -12.68 -17.18
N LEU A 199 2.67 -13.58 -16.26
CA LEU A 199 1.28 -13.98 -16.12
C LEU A 199 0.40 -12.90 -15.50
N SER A 200 0.91 -12.07 -14.61
CA SER A 200 0.15 -10.96 -14.02
C SER A 200 -0.26 -9.88 -15.04
N CYS A 201 0.41 -9.84 -16.20
CA CYS A 201 0.08 -8.90 -17.28
C CYS A 201 -1.03 -9.41 -18.20
N VAL A 202 -1.38 -10.70 -18.14
CA VAL A 202 -2.45 -11.27 -18.95
C VAL A 202 -3.80 -11.01 -18.27
N PRO A 203 -4.76 -10.32 -18.92
CA PRO A 203 -6.01 -9.88 -18.28
C PRO A 203 -6.77 -10.99 -17.54
N ILE A 204 -6.93 -12.16 -18.17
CA ILE A 204 -7.65 -13.30 -17.55
C ILE A 204 -6.89 -13.84 -16.33
N LEU A 205 -5.55 -13.94 -16.41
CA LEU A 205 -4.72 -14.47 -15.34
C LEU A 205 -4.52 -13.45 -14.20
N SER A 206 -4.71 -12.16 -14.46
CA SER A 206 -4.64 -11.13 -13.43
C SER A 206 -5.70 -11.32 -12.34
N TYR A 207 -6.85 -11.93 -12.65
CA TYR A 207 -7.87 -12.30 -11.66
C TYR A 207 -7.39 -13.36 -10.67
N MET A 208 -6.39 -14.15 -11.06
CA MET A 208 -5.75 -15.16 -10.20
C MET A 208 -4.63 -14.59 -9.32
N CYS A 209 -4.37 -13.29 -9.38
CA CYS A 209 -3.39 -12.67 -8.49
C CYS A 209 -3.90 -12.67 -7.06
N ILE A 210 -3.00 -13.02 -6.13
CA ILE A 210 -3.28 -13.10 -4.69
C ILE A 210 -3.34 -11.69 -4.08
N ARG A 211 -2.52 -10.77 -4.58
CA ARG A 211 -2.30 -9.44 -4.02
C ARG A 211 -2.82 -8.34 -4.93
N SER A 212 -3.56 -7.41 -4.37
CA SER A 212 -4.08 -6.22 -5.04
C SER A 212 -3.55 -4.96 -4.38
N TYR A 213 -3.32 -3.93 -5.19
CA TYR A 213 -2.82 -2.63 -4.76
C TYR A 213 -3.64 -1.53 -5.41
N VAL A 214 -4.11 -0.60 -4.59
CA VAL A 214 -4.76 0.64 -5.02
C VAL A 214 -3.85 1.79 -4.61
N VAL A 215 -3.48 2.63 -5.56
CA VAL A 215 -2.71 3.85 -5.30
C VAL A 215 -3.61 5.04 -5.56
N SER A 216 -3.75 5.91 -4.57
CA SER A 216 -4.64 7.07 -4.65
C SER A 216 -3.92 8.34 -4.20
N ARG A 217 -4.47 9.49 -4.56
CA ARG A 217 -4.01 10.81 -4.12
C ARG A 217 -5.15 11.59 -3.48
N SER A 218 -4.82 12.43 -2.51
CA SER A 218 -5.80 13.33 -1.90
C SER A 218 -6.18 14.45 -2.87
N LEU A 219 -7.47 14.70 -3.01
CA LEU A 219 -7.98 15.87 -3.74
C LEU A 219 -8.10 17.10 -2.82
N LYS A 220 -8.25 16.89 -1.51
CA LYS A 220 -8.39 17.96 -0.51
C LYS A 220 -7.06 18.65 -0.18
N SER A 221 -5.94 17.93 -0.30
CA SER A 221 -4.59 18.45 0.01
C SER A 221 -3.92 19.15 -1.19
N ALA A 222 -4.52 19.11 -2.36
CA ALA A 222 -4.04 19.87 -3.50
C ALA A 222 -4.32 21.35 -3.25
N SER A 223 -3.32 22.11 -2.76
CA SER A 223 -3.44 23.57 -2.66
C SER A 223 -3.66 24.14 -4.06
N LEU A 224 -4.77 24.84 -4.25
CA LEU A 224 -5.10 25.52 -5.51
C LEU A 224 -4.17 26.70 -5.82
N ASP A 225 -3.31 27.08 -4.86
CA ASP A 225 -2.53 28.32 -4.88
C ASP A 225 -1.09 28.19 -5.40
N THR A 226 -0.61 27.00 -5.71
CA THR A 226 0.70 26.87 -6.36
C THR A 226 0.54 26.85 -7.88
N PRO A 227 1.20 27.73 -8.62
CA PRO A 227 1.18 27.69 -10.08
C PRO A 227 1.77 26.35 -10.54
N LYS A 228 0.91 25.50 -11.12
CA LYS A 228 1.31 24.19 -11.61
C LYS A 228 1.99 24.36 -12.96
N SER A 229 3.21 23.85 -13.12
CA SER A 229 3.84 23.70 -14.43
C SER A 229 3.43 22.37 -15.04
N ALA A 230 3.11 22.37 -16.32
CA ALA A 230 2.86 21.17 -17.08
C ALA A 230 3.86 21.03 -18.22
N SER A 231 4.39 19.84 -18.42
CA SER A 231 5.18 19.52 -19.61
C SER A 231 4.29 18.80 -20.60
N VAL A 232 4.11 19.37 -21.77
CA VAL A 232 3.37 18.77 -22.87
C VAL A 232 4.34 18.07 -23.80
N ILE A 233 4.23 16.76 -23.94
CA ILE A 233 5.04 15.94 -24.85
C ILE A 233 4.22 15.67 -26.10
N ILE A 234 4.63 16.25 -27.23
CA ILE A 234 4.02 15.98 -28.53
C ILE A 234 4.89 15.02 -29.31
N PRO A 235 4.51 13.75 -29.47
CA PRO A 235 5.26 12.80 -30.29
C PRO A 235 5.09 13.19 -31.75
N CYS A 236 6.15 13.60 -32.42
CA CYS A 236 6.11 14.01 -33.81
C CYS A 236 7.21 13.30 -34.63
N ARG A 237 6.78 12.74 -35.78
CA ARG A 237 7.66 12.19 -36.81
C ARG A 237 7.19 12.71 -38.17
N ASN A 238 8.00 13.58 -38.80
CA ASN A 238 7.68 14.23 -40.10
C ASN A 238 6.40 15.09 -40.08
N GLU A 239 6.07 15.72 -38.92
CA GLU A 239 4.82 16.48 -38.71
C GLU A 239 5.04 18.01 -38.77
N LYS A 240 5.98 18.48 -39.60
CA LYS A 240 6.37 19.91 -39.69
C LYS A 240 5.17 20.86 -39.89
N GLY A 241 4.14 20.41 -40.58
CA GLY A 241 2.94 21.22 -40.84
C GLY A 241 1.95 21.28 -39.68
N ASN A 242 1.98 20.32 -38.75
CA ASN A 242 0.97 20.19 -37.70
C ASN A 242 1.45 20.70 -36.33
N ILE A 243 2.75 20.75 -36.10
CA ILE A 243 3.33 21.10 -34.79
C ILE A 243 2.93 22.52 -34.37
N ARG A 244 3.00 23.51 -35.29
CA ARG A 244 2.66 24.89 -34.97
C ARG A 244 1.22 25.02 -34.50
N ASN A 245 0.28 24.42 -35.22
CA ASN A 245 -1.14 24.45 -34.88
C ASN A 245 -1.43 23.71 -33.56
N ALA A 246 -0.67 22.67 -33.22
CA ALA A 246 -0.79 21.98 -31.96
C ALA A 246 -0.29 22.87 -30.78
N LEU A 247 0.83 23.56 -30.95
CA LEU A 247 1.37 24.47 -29.94
C LEU A 247 0.47 25.69 -29.69
N GLU A 248 -0.12 26.26 -30.77
CA GLU A 248 -1.01 27.42 -30.67
C GLU A 248 -2.35 27.11 -29.96
N ARG A 249 -2.70 25.83 -29.80
CA ARG A 249 -3.92 25.36 -29.10
C ARG A 249 -3.66 24.93 -27.67
N LEU A 250 -2.44 25.01 -27.20
CA LEU A 250 -2.15 24.75 -25.78
C LEU A 250 -2.72 25.91 -24.93
N PRO A 251 -3.34 25.55 -23.76
CA PRO A 251 -3.92 26.57 -22.87
C PRO A 251 -2.87 27.44 -22.21
#